data_675fde178821fca5457c1c259f5ef958
#
_entry.id   675fde178821fca5457c1c259f5ef958
#
_cell.length_a   1.000
_cell.length_b   1.000
_cell.length_c   1.000
_cell.angle_alpha   90.00
_cell.angle_beta   90.00
_cell.angle_gamma   90.00
#
_symmetry.space_group_name_H-M   'P 1'
#
loop_
_entity.id
_entity.type
_entity.pdbx_description
1 polymer ?
#
loop_
_entity_poly.entity_id
_entity_poly.type
_entity_poly.pdbx_seq_one_letter_code
_entity_poly.pdbx_strand_id
1 'polypeptide(L)'
;MWRDTAAMPEYGRLEGDVRTDVLVIGGGMAGILCAHFLRQAGMDCVLAEADRLCAGTTGNTTAKITSQHGLVYDGLLRRFGAEKAGMYLHANEAALARYRGMCREIDCGFEEKDAFVYSLDDRGKLEKELAALEKLGFHAGFTDKLPLPFPVAGAVRFERQAQFDPLRFAAAAARGLRAYEHTPVRRLEGTSAVTDRGTIRAEKVIVATHFPFLNRHGSYFLKMYQHRSYVLALENAANVGGMYVDEAAEGLSFRNAQGMLLLGGGSHRTGKQGGGWRELEAFAKRHYPRAHIRYRWAAQDCMTLDGVPYIGPYSARTENLYVATGFNKWGMTSAMAAAMLLTEMVQGKRADDAPV
;
A
#
# COMPACT_ATOMS: atom_id res chain seq x y z
N MET A 1 7.90 -3.23 -16.24
CA MET A 1 8.58 -4.08 -15.27
C MET A 1 7.62 -5.11 -14.71
N TRP A 2 6.78 -4.80 -13.71
CA TRP A 2 5.89 -5.81 -13.11
C TRP A 2 4.90 -6.44 -14.10
N ARG A 3 4.41 -5.67 -15.07
CA ARG A 3 3.50 -6.18 -16.12
C ARG A 3 4.15 -7.15 -17.11
N ASP A 4 5.47 -7.17 -17.16
CA ASP A 4 6.20 -8.09 -18.04
C ASP A 4 6.42 -9.47 -17.39
N THR A 5 6.20 -9.56 -16.07
CA THR A 5 6.48 -10.78 -15.27
C THR A 5 5.22 -11.46 -14.75
N ALA A 6 4.06 -10.83 -14.87
CA ALA A 6 2.81 -11.34 -14.35
C ALA A 6 1.70 -11.33 -15.40
N ALA A 7 1.09 -12.47 -15.62
CA ALA A 7 -0.17 -12.59 -16.36
C ALA A 7 -1.32 -12.41 -15.37
N MET A 8 -1.93 -11.23 -15.36
CA MET A 8 -3.14 -10.97 -14.58
C MET A 8 -4.31 -11.75 -15.17
N PRO A 9 -5.21 -12.34 -14.34
CA PRO A 9 -6.45 -12.90 -14.86
C PRO A 9 -7.27 -11.78 -15.50
N GLU A 10 -7.98 -12.11 -16.58
CA GLU A 10 -8.86 -11.19 -17.28
C GLU A 10 -10.32 -11.49 -16.89
N TYR A 11 -11.08 -10.45 -16.62
CA TYR A 11 -12.50 -10.55 -16.28
C TYR A 11 -13.34 -9.75 -17.26
N GLY A 12 -14.48 -10.30 -17.64
CA GLY A 12 -15.45 -9.60 -18.47
C GLY A 12 -16.02 -8.38 -17.74
N ARG A 13 -16.61 -7.48 -18.50
CA ARG A 13 -17.40 -6.40 -17.93
C ARG A 13 -18.76 -6.92 -17.43
N LEU A 14 -19.38 -6.16 -16.54
CA LEU A 14 -20.74 -6.45 -16.11
C LEU A 14 -21.71 -6.33 -17.29
N GLU A 15 -22.59 -7.31 -17.43
CA GLU A 15 -23.71 -7.29 -18.38
C GLU A 15 -24.99 -7.62 -17.61
N GLY A 16 -25.79 -6.59 -17.29
CA GLY A 16 -27.06 -6.72 -16.56
C GLY A 16 -26.92 -6.61 -15.03
N ASP A 17 -28.05 -6.82 -14.36
CA ASP A 17 -28.12 -6.69 -12.89
C ASP A 17 -27.60 -7.94 -12.19
N VAL A 18 -26.88 -7.75 -11.10
CA VAL A 18 -26.40 -8.84 -10.23
C VAL A 18 -26.70 -8.57 -8.77
N ARG A 19 -26.75 -9.65 -7.97
CA ARG A 19 -26.84 -9.60 -6.50
C ARG A 19 -25.66 -10.32 -5.88
N THR A 20 -25.28 -9.89 -4.69
CA THR A 20 -24.17 -10.45 -3.91
C THR A 20 -24.35 -10.04 -2.44
N ASP A 21 -23.70 -10.74 -1.51
CA ASP A 21 -23.68 -10.33 -0.11
C ASP A 21 -22.77 -9.11 0.07
N VAL A 22 -21.60 -9.12 -0.57
CA VAL A 22 -20.62 -8.04 -0.45
C VAL A 22 -20.16 -7.56 -1.83
N LEU A 23 -20.20 -6.25 -2.03
CA LEU A 23 -19.57 -5.61 -3.17
C LEU A 23 -18.27 -4.94 -2.73
N VAL A 24 -17.17 -5.27 -3.42
CA VAL A 24 -15.90 -4.56 -3.32
C VAL A 24 -15.73 -3.69 -4.55
N ILE A 25 -15.52 -2.38 -4.37
CA ILE A 25 -15.31 -1.42 -5.46
C ILE A 25 -13.84 -1.01 -5.50
N GLY A 26 -13.16 -1.34 -6.60
CA GLY A 26 -11.75 -1.08 -6.83
C GLY A 26 -10.90 -2.35 -6.81
N GLY A 27 -10.25 -2.65 -7.95
CA GLY A 27 -9.46 -3.86 -8.21
C GLY A 27 -7.94 -3.67 -7.97
N GLY A 28 -7.55 -2.80 -7.05
CA GLY A 28 -6.18 -2.71 -6.55
C GLY A 28 -5.89 -3.77 -5.48
N MET A 29 -4.68 -3.73 -4.88
CA MET A 29 -4.25 -4.70 -3.86
C MET A 29 -5.28 -4.83 -2.72
N ALA A 30 -5.78 -3.72 -2.19
CA ALA A 30 -6.75 -3.75 -1.09
C ALA A 30 -8.07 -4.45 -1.50
N GLY A 31 -8.62 -4.10 -2.66
CA GLY A 31 -9.87 -4.72 -3.12
C GLY A 31 -9.72 -6.19 -3.45
N ILE A 32 -8.63 -6.59 -4.10
CA ILE A 32 -8.34 -8.00 -4.39
C ILE A 32 -8.22 -8.81 -3.09
N LEU A 33 -7.48 -8.30 -2.09
CA LEU A 33 -7.33 -8.97 -0.80
C LEU A 33 -8.64 -9.04 -0.02
N CYS A 34 -9.46 -7.98 -0.01
CA CYS A 34 -10.79 -8.00 0.58
C CYS A 34 -11.65 -9.09 -0.07
N ALA A 35 -11.76 -9.10 -1.40
CA ALA A 35 -12.54 -10.11 -2.12
C ALA A 35 -12.02 -11.54 -1.90
N HIS A 36 -10.69 -11.70 -1.84
CA HIS A 36 -10.05 -12.98 -1.57
C HIS A 36 -10.41 -13.52 -0.18
N PHE A 37 -10.32 -12.71 0.86
CA PHE A 37 -10.62 -13.14 2.23
C PHE A 37 -12.13 -13.33 2.46
N LEU A 38 -12.97 -12.47 1.88
CA LEU A 38 -14.43 -12.65 1.92
C LEU A 38 -14.84 -13.99 1.29
N ARG A 39 -14.26 -14.34 0.14
CA ARG A 39 -14.49 -15.64 -0.49
C ARG A 39 -13.97 -16.80 0.38
N GLN A 40 -12.79 -16.67 0.99
CA GLN A 40 -12.29 -17.69 1.92
C GLN A 40 -13.19 -17.86 3.14
N ALA A 41 -13.86 -16.78 3.56
CA ALA A 41 -14.85 -16.79 4.64
C ALA A 41 -16.23 -17.33 4.20
N GLY A 42 -16.38 -17.80 2.94
CA GLY A 42 -17.62 -18.37 2.41
C GLY A 42 -18.70 -17.36 2.02
N MET A 43 -18.35 -16.07 1.91
CA MET A 43 -19.30 -15.02 1.53
C MET A 43 -19.37 -14.87 0.00
N ASP A 44 -20.56 -14.67 -0.55
CA ASP A 44 -20.69 -14.27 -1.95
C ASP A 44 -20.20 -12.82 -2.12
N CYS A 45 -19.18 -12.65 -2.92
CA CYS A 45 -18.53 -11.37 -3.10
C CYS A 45 -18.29 -11.06 -4.57
N VAL A 46 -18.67 -9.86 -4.99
CA VAL A 46 -18.39 -9.30 -6.31
C VAL A 46 -17.34 -8.20 -6.16
N LEU A 47 -16.32 -8.23 -7.03
CA LEU A 47 -15.36 -7.15 -7.20
C LEU A 47 -15.66 -6.38 -8.49
N ALA A 48 -15.84 -5.06 -8.42
CA ALA A 48 -16.01 -4.19 -9.58
C ALA A 48 -14.83 -3.25 -9.74
N GLU A 49 -14.19 -3.27 -10.91
CA GLU A 49 -13.06 -2.43 -11.27
C GLU A 49 -13.37 -1.58 -12.51
N ALA A 50 -13.01 -0.31 -12.44
CA ALA A 50 -13.31 0.65 -13.52
C ALA A 50 -12.47 0.43 -14.78
N ASP A 51 -11.24 -0.05 -14.61
CA ASP A 51 -10.31 -0.37 -15.69
C ASP A 51 -9.96 -1.85 -15.63
N ARG A 52 -8.69 -2.23 -15.59
CA ARG A 52 -8.18 -3.58 -15.35
C ARG A 52 -7.69 -3.71 -13.92
N LEU A 53 -7.70 -4.92 -13.38
CA LEU A 53 -7.12 -5.18 -12.07
C LEU A 53 -5.67 -4.70 -12.00
N CYS A 54 -5.34 -4.02 -10.93
CA CYS A 54 -4.00 -3.48 -10.66
C CYS A 54 -3.46 -2.48 -11.71
N ALA A 55 -4.30 -1.90 -12.57
CA ALA A 55 -3.88 -0.90 -13.55
C ALA A 55 -3.34 0.39 -12.91
N GLY A 56 -3.81 0.71 -11.71
CA GLY A 56 -3.46 1.90 -10.94
C GLY A 56 -2.15 1.78 -10.13
N THR A 57 -2.18 2.28 -8.90
CA THR A 57 -1.01 2.39 -8.00
C THR A 57 -0.37 1.03 -7.70
N THR A 58 -1.15 -0.04 -7.61
CA THR A 58 -0.61 -1.40 -7.37
C THR A 58 0.37 -1.83 -8.45
N GLY A 59 0.08 -1.58 -9.72
CA GLY A 59 0.98 -1.87 -10.83
C GLY A 59 2.19 -0.93 -10.95
N ASN A 60 2.21 0.16 -10.18
CA ASN A 60 3.22 1.19 -10.20
C ASN A 60 3.93 1.38 -8.84
N THR A 61 3.88 0.37 -7.97
CA THR A 61 4.52 0.39 -6.65
C THR A 61 5.98 -0.05 -6.70
N THR A 62 6.77 0.30 -5.69
CA THR A 62 8.06 -0.32 -5.43
C THR A 62 7.95 -1.60 -4.61
N ALA A 63 6.77 -1.95 -4.12
CA ALA A 63 6.40 -3.21 -3.47
C ALA A 63 7.30 -3.64 -2.28
N LYS A 64 7.53 -2.70 -1.37
CA LYS A 64 8.08 -2.98 -0.05
C LYS A 64 6.94 -3.44 0.87
N ILE A 65 7.14 -4.53 1.60
CA ILE A 65 6.22 -5.05 2.62
C ILE A 65 6.90 -4.82 3.97
N THR A 66 6.48 -3.80 4.68
CA THR A 66 7.12 -3.40 5.93
C THR A 66 6.13 -2.74 6.87
N SER A 67 6.32 -2.92 8.16
CA SER A 67 5.66 -2.15 9.22
C SER A 67 6.40 -0.83 9.52
N GLN A 68 7.58 -0.63 8.95
CA GLN A 68 8.34 0.61 9.05
C GLN A 68 7.84 1.64 8.03
N HIS A 69 6.90 2.48 8.41
CA HIS A 69 6.24 3.46 7.55
C HIS A 69 6.85 4.87 7.63
N GLY A 70 8.16 4.97 7.49
CA GLY A 70 8.94 6.17 7.80
C GLY A 70 9.24 6.23 9.30
N LEU A 71 9.49 7.43 9.84
CA LEU A 71 9.64 7.68 11.28
C LEU A 71 8.29 8.11 11.86
N VAL A 72 7.33 7.16 11.96
CA VAL A 72 5.94 7.49 12.32
C VAL A 72 5.62 7.25 13.79
N TYR A 73 6.34 6.33 14.47
CA TYR A 73 5.93 5.84 15.79
C TYR A 73 6.10 6.86 16.91
N ASP A 74 7.13 7.71 16.86
CA ASP A 74 7.23 8.87 17.76
C ASP A 74 6.02 9.81 17.60
N GLY A 75 5.63 10.08 16.36
CA GLY A 75 4.47 10.91 16.06
C GLY A 75 3.15 10.28 16.51
N LEU A 76 2.96 8.99 16.27
CA LEU A 76 1.77 8.24 16.68
C LEU A 76 1.66 8.18 18.20
N LEU A 77 2.77 7.86 18.88
CA LEU A 77 2.83 7.80 20.34
C LEU A 77 2.43 9.15 20.98
N ARG A 78 2.97 10.25 20.47
CA ARG A 78 2.66 11.60 20.99
C ARG A 78 1.21 12.03 20.73
N ARG A 79 0.65 11.66 19.58
CA ARG A 79 -0.68 12.14 19.13
C ARG A 79 -1.82 11.25 19.61
N PHE A 80 -1.61 9.96 19.69
CA PHE A 80 -2.68 8.98 19.94
C PHE A 80 -2.46 8.12 21.18
N GLY A 81 -1.29 8.22 21.83
CA GLY A 81 -0.92 7.41 22.99
C GLY A 81 -0.39 6.03 22.62
N ALA A 82 0.14 5.32 23.63
CA ALA A 82 0.84 4.04 23.43
C ALA A 82 -0.08 2.93 22.92
N GLU A 83 -1.31 2.85 23.41
CA GLU A 83 -2.28 1.84 22.99
C GLU A 83 -2.54 1.88 21.49
N LYS A 84 -2.95 3.05 20.96
CA LYS A 84 -3.27 3.20 19.53
C LYS A 84 -2.03 3.10 18.63
N ALA A 85 -0.89 3.61 19.09
CA ALA A 85 0.38 3.45 18.38
C ALA A 85 0.81 1.98 18.31
N GLY A 86 0.61 1.22 19.40
CA GLY A 86 0.82 -0.23 19.45
C GLY A 86 -0.13 -0.98 18.53
N MET A 87 -1.42 -0.67 18.52
CA MET A 87 -2.40 -1.26 17.59
C MET A 87 -1.97 -1.06 16.12
N TYR A 88 -1.48 0.13 15.75
CA TYR A 88 -0.98 0.40 14.40
C TYR A 88 0.22 -0.48 14.05
N LEU A 89 1.18 -0.60 14.96
CA LEU A 89 2.37 -1.44 14.78
C LEU A 89 1.97 -2.92 14.62
N HIS A 90 1.17 -3.45 15.54
CA HIS A 90 0.73 -4.84 15.54
C HIS A 90 -0.09 -5.19 14.29
N ALA A 91 -0.98 -4.32 13.85
CA ALA A 91 -1.76 -4.55 12.63
C ALA A 91 -0.86 -4.66 11.37
N ASN A 92 0.20 -3.86 11.28
CA ASN A 92 1.14 -3.92 10.16
C ASN A 92 2.11 -5.11 10.26
N GLU A 93 2.55 -5.51 11.47
CA GLU A 93 3.29 -6.75 11.69
C GLU A 93 2.45 -8.00 11.36
N ALA A 94 1.18 -8.02 11.77
CA ALA A 94 0.24 -9.08 11.41
C ALA A 94 0.03 -9.15 9.88
N ALA A 95 -0.07 -8.00 9.22
CA ALA A 95 -0.15 -7.92 7.75
C ALA A 95 1.10 -8.49 7.08
N LEU A 96 2.30 -8.16 7.57
CA LEU A 96 3.56 -8.74 7.10
C LEU A 96 3.59 -10.26 7.29
N ALA A 97 3.18 -10.74 8.46
CA ALA A 97 3.10 -12.18 8.75
C ALA A 97 2.11 -12.89 7.82
N ARG A 98 0.97 -12.25 7.51
CA ARG A 98 -0.02 -12.79 6.57
C ARG A 98 0.53 -12.89 5.14
N TYR A 99 1.24 -11.85 4.67
CA TYR A 99 1.95 -11.94 3.38
C TYR A 99 2.95 -13.09 3.36
N ARG A 100 3.78 -13.22 4.40
CA ARG A 100 4.76 -14.31 4.51
C ARG A 100 4.08 -15.68 4.43
N GLY A 101 2.92 -15.85 5.10
CA GLY A 101 2.13 -17.08 5.02
C GLY A 101 1.64 -17.38 3.61
N MET A 102 1.01 -16.40 2.95
CA MET A 102 0.47 -16.58 1.59
C MET A 102 1.58 -16.80 0.55
N CYS A 103 2.71 -16.13 0.68
CA CYS A 103 3.83 -16.23 -0.26
C CYS A 103 4.60 -17.56 -0.18
N ARG A 104 4.30 -18.45 0.78
CA ARG A 104 4.80 -19.83 0.77
C ARG A 104 4.18 -20.67 -0.34
N GLU A 105 2.94 -20.34 -0.72
CA GLU A 105 2.17 -21.04 -1.74
C GLU A 105 2.14 -20.26 -3.07
N ILE A 106 2.38 -18.95 -3.03
CA ILE A 106 2.36 -18.05 -4.17
C ILE A 106 3.79 -17.74 -4.60
N ASP A 107 4.18 -18.20 -5.77
CA ASP A 107 5.46 -17.82 -6.38
C ASP A 107 5.40 -16.37 -6.89
N CYS A 108 5.79 -15.44 -6.05
CA CYS A 108 5.81 -14.00 -6.33
C CYS A 108 7.20 -13.37 -6.09
N GLY A 109 8.26 -14.16 -6.02
CA GLY A 109 9.59 -13.64 -5.75
C GLY A 109 9.67 -12.96 -4.38
N PHE A 110 9.00 -13.52 -3.37
CA PHE A 110 9.05 -13.01 -2.00
C PHE A 110 10.46 -13.18 -1.42
N GLU A 111 11.01 -12.10 -0.90
CA GLU A 111 12.32 -12.09 -0.25
C GLU A 111 12.21 -11.39 1.10
N GLU A 112 12.69 -12.03 2.17
CA GLU A 112 12.93 -11.32 3.43
C GLU A 112 14.12 -10.38 3.27
N LYS A 113 13.93 -9.13 3.65
CA LYS A 113 14.93 -8.06 3.61
C LYS A 113 14.75 -7.15 4.80
N ASP A 114 15.83 -6.61 5.32
CA ASP A 114 15.74 -5.55 6.29
C ASP A 114 15.28 -4.24 5.64
N ALA A 115 14.46 -3.50 6.36
CA ALA A 115 14.02 -2.16 5.98
C ALA A 115 14.75 -1.11 6.83
N PHE A 116 15.13 -0.02 6.18
CA PHE A 116 15.87 1.06 6.80
C PHE A 116 15.19 2.39 6.47
N VAL A 117 14.89 3.18 7.49
CA VAL A 117 14.58 4.59 7.32
C VAL A 117 15.78 5.38 7.78
N TYR A 118 16.42 6.06 6.82
CA TYR A 118 17.63 6.83 7.07
C TYR A 118 17.34 8.35 7.09
N SER A 119 18.22 9.09 7.77
CA SER A 119 18.29 10.55 7.69
C SER A 119 19.67 10.97 7.23
N LEU A 120 19.75 12.00 6.40
CA LEU A 120 21.00 12.56 5.93
C LEU A 120 21.71 13.38 7.00
N ASP A 121 20.97 14.07 7.87
CA ASP A 121 21.48 15.12 8.76
C ASP A 121 20.85 15.16 10.16
N ASP A 122 19.72 14.50 10.42
CA ASP A 122 19.00 14.57 11.69
C ASP A 122 18.99 13.22 12.44
N ARG A 123 20.07 12.97 13.19
CA ARG A 123 20.18 11.81 14.07
C ARG A 123 19.16 11.83 15.20
N GLY A 124 18.79 13.03 15.68
CA GLY A 124 17.83 13.18 16.79
C GLY A 124 16.44 12.67 16.47
N LYS A 125 15.98 12.75 15.21
CA LYS A 125 14.73 12.13 14.78
C LYS A 125 14.80 10.61 14.88
N LEU A 126 15.90 10.00 14.48
CA LEU A 126 16.11 8.55 14.54
C LEU A 126 16.10 8.04 15.99
N GLU A 127 16.76 8.78 16.90
CA GLU A 127 16.81 8.43 18.32
C GLU A 127 15.42 8.53 18.98
N LYS A 128 14.61 9.54 18.63
CA LYS A 128 13.22 9.65 19.10
C LYS A 128 12.34 8.48 18.62
N GLU A 129 12.51 8.08 17.37
CA GLU A 129 11.77 6.95 16.80
C GLU A 129 12.15 5.64 17.49
N LEU A 130 13.45 5.39 17.73
CA LEU A 130 13.92 4.23 18.48
C LEU A 130 13.35 4.19 19.89
N ALA A 131 13.38 5.32 20.61
CA ALA A 131 12.81 5.41 21.95
C ALA A 131 11.28 5.19 21.96
N ALA A 132 10.58 5.61 20.91
CA ALA A 132 9.16 5.36 20.76
C ALA A 132 8.88 3.87 20.53
N LEU A 133 9.63 3.22 19.66
CA LEU A 133 9.51 1.78 19.37
C LEU A 133 9.80 0.93 20.61
N GLU A 134 10.82 1.28 21.40
CA GLU A 134 11.13 0.62 22.65
C GLU A 134 9.97 0.70 23.65
N LYS A 135 9.31 1.88 23.77
CA LYS A 135 8.11 2.06 24.60
C LYS A 135 6.93 1.22 24.13
N LEU A 136 6.86 0.89 22.84
CA LEU A 136 5.86 0.02 22.26
C LEU A 136 6.24 -1.48 22.35
N GLY A 137 7.38 -1.80 22.98
CA GLY A 137 7.88 -3.17 23.10
C GLY A 137 8.45 -3.75 21.80
N PHE A 138 8.75 -2.90 20.81
CA PHE A 138 9.30 -3.32 19.53
C PHE A 138 10.82 -3.01 19.45
N HIS A 139 11.60 -4.05 19.17
CA HIS A 139 13.04 -3.90 19.05
C HIS A 139 13.44 -3.52 17.62
N ALA A 140 13.95 -2.31 17.43
CA ALA A 140 14.51 -1.82 16.19
C ALA A 140 16.01 -1.54 16.35
N GLY A 141 16.77 -1.78 15.28
CA GLY A 141 18.22 -1.53 15.27
C GLY A 141 18.55 -0.10 14.84
N PHE A 142 19.78 0.33 15.18
CA PHE A 142 20.40 1.55 14.65
C PHE A 142 21.66 1.21 13.88
N THR A 143 21.92 1.91 12.77
CA THR A 143 23.19 1.87 12.04
C THR A 143 23.47 3.20 11.36
N ASP A 144 24.75 3.57 11.28
CA ASP A 144 25.24 4.71 10.49
C ASP A 144 25.97 4.27 9.20
N LYS A 145 26.02 2.95 8.95
CA LYS A 145 26.67 2.36 7.78
C LYS A 145 25.64 1.73 6.86
N LEU A 146 25.40 2.36 5.72
CA LEU A 146 24.50 1.88 4.68
C LEU A 146 25.27 1.70 3.36
N PRO A 147 24.91 0.72 2.52
CA PRO A 147 25.50 0.51 1.20
C PRO A 147 24.92 1.51 0.17
N LEU A 148 24.76 2.76 0.57
CA LEU A 148 24.28 3.86 -0.27
C LEU A 148 25.48 4.73 -0.71
N PRO A 149 25.39 5.41 -1.86
CA PRO A 149 26.51 6.14 -2.45
C PRO A 149 26.75 7.52 -1.82
N PHE A 150 26.25 7.75 -0.62
CA PHE A 150 26.39 8.99 0.16
C PHE A 150 26.38 8.68 1.65
N PRO A 151 26.98 9.55 2.49
CA PRO A 151 26.92 9.41 3.93
C PRO A 151 25.51 9.70 4.49
N VAL A 152 25.20 9.13 5.63
CA VAL A 152 23.96 9.36 6.39
C VAL A 152 24.29 9.68 7.84
N ALA A 153 23.42 10.42 8.53
CA ALA A 153 23.51 10.62 9.97
C ALA A 153 23.17 9.33 10.75
N GLY A 154 22.45 8.42 10.10
CA GLY A 154 22.07 7.11 10.61
C GLY A 154 20.81 6.58 9.97
N ALA A 155 20.37 5.41 10.42
CA ALA A 155 19.11 4.77 10.02
C ALA A 155 18.54 3.93 11.16
N VAL A 156 17.22 3.92 11.26
CA VAL A 156 16.45 2.94 12.03
C VAL A 156 16.25 1.71 11.17
N ARG A 157 16.58 0.53 11.68
CA ARG A 157 16.48 -0.76 11.00
C ARG A 157 15.37 -1.60 11.58
N PHE A 158 14.47 -2.06 10.72
CA PHE A 158 13.53 -3.14 11.01
C PHE A 158 14.00 -4.41 10.34
N GLU A 159 14.27 -5.43 11.13
CA GLU A 159 14.70 -6.73 10.62
C GLU A 159 13.53 -7.52 10.06
N ARG A 160 13.86 -8.47 9.16
CA ARG A 160 12.90 -9.45 8.64
C ARG A 160 11.63 -8.83 8.05
N GLN A 161 11.72 -7.68 7.44
CA GLN A 161 10.71 -7.14 6.56
C GLN A 161 10.73 -7.88 5.22
N ALA A 162 10.01 -7.44 4.21
CA ALA A 162 9.98 -8.19 2.95
C ALA A 162 9.78 -7.32 1.71
N GLN A 163 10.00 -7.93 0.57
CA GLN A 163 9.70 -7.40 -0.75
C GLN A 163 9.24 -8.53 -1.68
N PHE A 164 8.55 -8.19 -2.76
CA PHE A 164 8.03 -9.17 -3.71
C PHE A 164 7.72 -8.57 -5.08
N ASP A 165 7.25 -9.39 -6.03
CA ASP A 165 6.57 -8.94 -7.25
C ASP A 165 5.07 -8.77 -6.95
N PRO A 166 4.56 -7.53 -6.93
CA PRO A 166 3.19 -7.25 -6.50
C PRO A 166 2.14 -7.77 -7.48
N LEU A 167 2.45 -7.84 -8.78
CA LEU A 167 1.50 -8.31 -9.78
C LEU A 167 1.43 -9.84 -9.84
N ARG A 168 2.55 -10.56 -9.65
CA ARG A 168 2.53 -12.02 -9.51
C ARG A 168 1.69 -12.44 -8.29
N PHE A 169 1.87 -11.75 -7.17
CA PHE A 169 1.06 -11.98 -5.98
C PHE A 169 -0.42 -11.66 -6.21
N ALA A 170 -0.72 -10.46 -6.74
CA ALA A 170 -2.10 -10.03 -6.99
C ALA A 170 -2.81 -10.94 -7.98
N ALA A 171 -2.12 -11.40 -9.04
CA ALA A 171 -2.65 -12.33 -10.01
C ALA A 171 -3.08 -13.65 -9.36
N ALA A 172 -2.25 -14.20 -8.46
CA ALA A 172 -2.59 -15.43 -7.74
C ALA A 172 -3.77 -15.21 -6.77
N ALA A 173 -3.77 -14.12 -6.01
CA ALA A 173 -4.84 -13.78 -5.07
C ALA A 173 -6.18 -13.50 -5.78
N ALA A 174 -6.13 -12.99 -7.02
CA ALA A 174 -7.32 -12.70 -7.79
C ALA A 174 -7.95 -13.94 -8.45
N ARG A 175 -7.24 -15.05 -8.59
CA ARG A 175 -7.76 -16.25 -9.26
C ARG A 175 -9.05 -16.75 -8.62
N GLY A 176 -10.06 -16.96 -9.48
CA GLY A 176 -11.37 -17.48 -9.06
C GLY A 176 -12.22 -16.49 -8.27
N LEU A 177 -11.89 -15.21 -8.26
CA LEU A 177 -12.80 -14.18 -7.79
C LEU A 177 -13.97 -14.02 -8.79
N ARG A 178 -15.13 -13.61 -8.30
CA ARG A 178 -16.22 -13.10 -9.12
C ARG A 178 -15.98 -11.61 -9.31
N ALA A 179 -15.33 -11.26 -10.42
CA ALA A 179 -14.89 -9.90 -10.68
C ALA A 179 -15.38 -9.39 -12.03
N TYR A 180 -15.53 -8.08 -12.16
CA TYR A 180 -15.88 -7.39 -13.39
C TYR A 180 -14.88 -6.24 -13.60
N GLU A 181 -14.15 -6.28 -14.71
CA GLU A 181 -13.31 -5.19 -15.21
C GLU A 181 -14.11 -4.26 -16.13
N HIS A 182 -13.55 -3.11 -16.45
CA HIS A 182 -14.21 -2.09 -17.29
C HIS A 182 -15.65 -1.79 -16.85
N THR A 183 -15.85 -1.82 -15.51
CA THR A 183 -17.16 -1.71 -14.86
C THR A 183 -17.11 -0.57 -13.82
N PRO A 184 -17.04 0.69 -14.27
CA PRO A 184 -17.00 1.82 -13.37
C PRO A 184 -18.32 1.99 -12.61
N VAL A 185 -18.25 1.99 -11.29
CA VAL A 185 -19.37 2.36 -10.43
C VAL A 185 -19.51 3.88 -10.47
N ARG A 186 -20.62 4.37 -11.00
CA ARG A 186 -20.90 5.80 -11.19
C ARG A 186 -21.49 6.45 -9.94
N ARG A 187 -22.33 5.72 -9.22
CA ARG A 187 -22.95 6.18 -7.98
C ARG A 187 -23.39 5.00 -7.11
N LEU A 188 -23.55 5.28 -5.82
CA LEU A 188 -24.18 4.37 -4.87
C LEU A 188 -25.55 4.93 -4.44
N GLU A 189 -26.56 4.07 -4.43
CA GLU A 189 -27.89 4.30 -3.89
C GLU A 189 -28.08 3.30 -2.73
N GLY A 190 -27.80 3.76 -1.49
CA GLY A 190 -27.62 2.85 -0.37
C GLY A 190 -26.44 1.91 -0.62
N THR A 191 -26.69 0.62 -0.69
CA THR A 191 -25.71 -0.42 -1.04
C THR A 191 -25.83 -0.91 -2.50
N SER A 192 -26.64 -0.26 -3.31
CA SER A 192 -26.77 -0.55 -4.73
C SER A 192 -25.82 0.28 -5.57
N ALA A 193 -24.90 -0.35 -6.27
CA ALA A 193 -23.94 0.29 -7.16
C ALA A 193 -24.45 0.35 -8.59
N VAL A 194 -24.65 1.55 -9.10
CA VAL A 194 -25.08 1.79 -10.47
C VAL A 194 -23.87 1.92 -11.38
N THR A 195 -23.82 1.11 -12.43
CA THR A 195 -22.80 1.12 -13.48
C THR A 195 -23.40 1.54 -14.82
N ASP A 196 -22.58 1.60 -15.86
CA ASP A 196 -23.04 1.92 -17.22
C ASP A 196 -23.84 0.77 -17.85
N ARG A 197 -23.80 -0.46 -17.29
CA ARG A 197 -24.36 -1.66 -17.91
C ARG A 197 -25.22 -2.53 -16.97
N GLY A 198 -25.60 -2.02 -15.83
CA GLY A 198 -26.42 -2.72 -14.84
C GLY A 198 -26.16 -2.24 -13.44
N THR A 199 -26.87 -2.83 -12.51
CA THR A 199 -26.80 -2.50 -11.09
C THR A 199 -26.28 -3.69 -10.29
N ILE A 200 -25.31 -3.48 -9.40
CA ILE A 200 -24.85 -4.48 -8.44
C ILE A 200 -25.55 -4.17 -7.11
N ARG A 201 -26.47 -5.04 -6.67
CA ARG A 201 -27.15 -4.94 -5.39
C ARG A 201 -26.42 -5.80 -4.36
N ALA A 202 -25.96 -5.17 -3.29
CA ALA A 202 -25.24 -5.85 -2.22
C ALA A 202 -25.88 -5.56 -0.87
N GLU A 203 -25.63 -6.42 0.12
CA GLU A 203 -25.97 -6.14 1.51
C GLU A 203 -24.94 -5.20 2.13
N LYS A 204 -23.66 -5.35 1.77
CA LYS A 204 -22.55 -4.54 2.27
C LYS A 204 -21.64 -4.11 1.13
N VAL A 205 -20.99 -2.95 1.27
CA VAL A 205 -20.11 -2.39 0.24
C VAL A 205 -18.78 -1.96 0.88
N ILE A 206 -17.67 -2.35 0.25
CA ILE A 206 -16.32 -1.89 0.58
C ILE A 206 -15.81 -1.00 -0.56
N VAL A 207 -15.48 0.25 -0.25
CA VAL A 207 -14.88 1.19 -1.20
C VAL A 207 -13.36 1.16 -1.04
N ALA A 208 -12.69 0.55 -2.01
CA ALA A 208 -11.23 0.38 -2.08
C ALA A 208 -10.62 1.07 -3.32
N THR A 209 -11.17 2.20 -3.72
CA THR A 209 -10.87 2.91 -4.97
C THR A 209 -9.68 3.84 -4.90
N HIS A 210 -8.76 3.64 -3.96
CA HIS A 210 -7.59 4.49 -3.69
C HIS A 210 -8.00 5.89 -3.18
N PHE A 211 -8.65 6.70 -3.98
CA PHE A 211 -9.35 7.92 -3.56
C PHE A 211 -10.88 7.65 -3.58
N PRO A 212 -11.58 7.80 -2.44
CA PRO A 212 -13.02 7.56 -2.39
C PRO A 212 -13.79 8.55 -3.28
N PHE A 213 -14.63 8.02 -4.16
CA PHE A 213 -15.38 8.84 -5.13
C PHE A 213 -16.71 9.38 -4.59
N LEU A 214 -17.14 8.91 -3.42
CA LEU A 214 -18.39 9.34 -2.79
C LEU A 214 -18.15 10.59 -1.94
N ASN A 215 -18.55 11.75 -2.43
CA ASN A 215 -18.35 13.01 -1.73
C ASN A 215 -19.43 13.33 -0.70
N ARG A 216 -20.59 12.67 -0.76
CA ARG A 216 -21.74 12.94 0.11
C ARG A 216 -21.51 12.57 1.57
N HIS A 217 -20.65 11.60 1.84
CA HIS A 217 -20.33 11.08 3.17
C HIS A 217 -18.82 11.04 3.39
N GLY A 218 -18.38 11.08 4.66
CA GLY A 218 -16.98 10.94 5.04
C GLY A 218 -16.08 12.13 4.73
N SER A 219 -16.43 12.99 3.76
CA SER A 219 -15.68 14.19 3.36
C SER A 219 -14.18 13.96 3.14
N TYR A 220 -13.83 12.84 2.51
CA TYR A 220 -12.42 12.40 2.33
C TYR A 220 -11.61 13.41 1.54
N PHE A 221 -12.20 14.15 0.59
CA PHE A 221 -11.55 15.20 -0.19
C PHE A 221 -11.01 16.37 0.68
N LEU A 222 -11.53 16.55 1.91
CA LEU A 222 -11.03 17.52 2.89
C LEU A 222 -9.95 16.94 3.82
N LYS A 223 -9.83 15.61 3.89
CA LYS A 223 -8.95 14.90 4.83
C LYS A 223 -7.70 14.33 4.17
N MET A 224 -7.64 14.36 2.85
CA MET A 224 -6.56 13.76 2.07
C MET A 224 -6.09 14.69 0.97
N TYR A 225 -4.85 14.47 0.57
CA TYR A 225 -4.27 15.07 -0.63
C TYR A 225 -3.50 14.00 -1.41
N GLN A 226 -3.19 14.30 -2.66
CA GLN A 226 -2.42 13.37 -3.49
C GLN A 226 -0.97 13.82 -3.58
N HIS A 227 -0.08 12.83 -3.57
CA HIS A 227 1.37 13.00 -3.65
C HIS A 227 1.92 12.11 -4.75
N ARG A 228 2.68 12.69 -5.66
CA ARG A 228 3.26 11.98 -6.79
C ARG A 228 4.71 11.62 -6.49
N SER A 229 5.10 10.39 -6.84
CA SER A 229 6.45 9.87 -6.71
C SER A 229 6.88 9.22 -8.02
N TYR A 230 8.17 9.21 -8.28
CA TYR A 230 8.77 8.70 -9.51
C TYR A 230 9.74 7.57 -9.19
N VAL A 231 9.91 6.65 -10.12
CA VAL A 231 10.83 5.51 -9.98
C VAL A 231 11.58 5.29 -11.29
N LEU A 232 12.87 5.03 -11.17
CA LEU A 232 13.72 4.47 -12.21
C LEU A 232 14.12 3.04 -11.81
N ALA A 233 14.08 2.11 -12.76
CA ALA A 233 14.69 0.80 -12.63
C ALA A 233 16.01 0.80 -13.43
N LEU A 234 17.11 0.61 -12.72
CA LEU A 234 18.48 0.74 -13.23
C LEU A 234 19.12 -0.65 -13.36
N GLU A 235 19.47 -1.04 -14.60
CA GLU A 235 20.33 -2.18 -14.87
C GLU A 235 21.81 -1.80 -14.62
N ASN A 236 22.64 -2.76 -14.27
CA ASN A 236 24.07 -2.57 -13.97
C ASN A 236 24.34 -1.56 -12.84
N ALA A 237 23.40 -1.40 -11.93
CA ALA A 237 23.56 -0.64 -10.68
C ALA A 237 23.88 -1.56 -9.50
N ALA A 238 24.25 -0.97 -8.37
CA ALA A 238 24.62 -1.71 -7.18
C ALA A 238 23.45 -2.54 -6.61
N ASN A 239 23.77 -3.71 -6.07
CA ASN A 239 22.85 -4.40 -5.18
C ASN A 239 23.04 -3.86 -3.75
N VAL A 240 22.00 -3.21 -3.24
CA VAL A 240 22.03 -2.58 -1.91
C VAL A 240 21.62 -3.52 -0.78
N GLY A 241 21.19 -4.76 -1.08
CA GLY A 241 20.94 -5.82 -0.11
C GLY A 241 19.72 -5.66 0.78
N GLY A 242 19.14 -4.47 0.89
CA GLY A 242 17.99 -4.13 1.75
C GLY A 242 17.02 -3.16 1.09
N MET A 243 16.08 -2.66 1.88
CA MET A 243 15.11 -1.64 1.47
C MET A 243 15.37 -0.34 2.24
N TYR A 244 15.63 0.73 1.52
CA TYR A 244 16.02 2.02 2.11
C TYR A 244 15.02 3.10 1.72
N VAL A 245 14.66 3.96 2.67
CA VAL A 245 13.77 5.10 2.46
C VAL A 245 14.31 6.26 3.30
N ASP A 246 14.42 7.42 2.68
CA ASP A 246 14.72 8.67 3.40
C ASP A 246 13.55 9.05 4.32
N GLU A 247 13.85 9.60 5.48
CA GLU A 247 12.83 10.14 6.39
C GLU A 247 12.16 11.39 5.82
N ALA A 248 12.87 12.11 4.96
CA ALA A 248 12.35 13.32 4.33
C ALA A 248 11.28 12.98 3.27
N ALA A 249 10.21 13.78 3.21
CA ALA A 249 9.07 13.57 2.33
C ALA A 249 9.43 13.53 0.83
N GLU A 250 10.48 14.25 0.44
CA GLU A 250 11.00 14.36 -0.92
C GLU A 250 12.27 13.53 -1.14
N GLY A 251 12.67 12.74 -0.13
CA GLY A 251 13.89 11.96 -0.14
C GLY A 251 13.86 10.75 -1.07
N LEU A 252 15.00 10.08 -1.17
CA LEU A 252 15.21 8.97 -2.07
C LEU A 252 14.90 7.62 -1.41
N SER A 253 14.50 6.66 -2.20
CA SER A 253 14.32 5.27 -1.78
C SER A 253 15.02 4.30 -2.70
N PHE A 254 15.53 3.20 -2.12
CA PHE A 254 16.31 2.20 -2.83
C PHE A 254 15.86 0.79 -2.45
N ARG A 255 15.79 -0.08 -3.41
CA ARG A 255 15.74 -1.55 -3.24
C ARG A 255 16.10 -2.24 -4.55
N ASN A 256 16.51 -3.50 -4.50
CA ASN A 256 16.69 -4.29 -5.71
C ASN A 256 15.47 -5.16 -6.00
N ALA A 257 15.19 -5.34 -7.29
CA ALA A 257 14.22 -6.31 -7.81
C ALA A 257 14.63 -6.78 -9.19
N GLN A 258 14.53 -8.08 -9.46
CA GLN A 258 14.81 -8.66 -10.77
C GLN A 258 16.21 -8.26 -11.32
N GLY A 259 17.22 -8.19 -10.45
CA GLY A 259 18.59 -7.78 -10.81
C GLY A 259 18.79 -6.27 -11.04
N MET A 260 17.74 -5.46 -10.95
CA MET A 260 17.81 -4.01 -11.12
C MET A 260 17.73 -3.28 -9.77
N LEU A 261 18.30 -2.09 -9.71
CA LEU A 261 18.09 -1.15 -8.61
C LEU A 261 16.88 -0.27 -8.91
N LEU A 262 15.88 -0.31 -8.04
CA LEU A 262 14.75 0.62 -8.05
C LEU A 262 15.12 1.87 -7.25
N LEU A 263 15.29 2.97 -7.93
CA LEU A 263 15.55 4.30 -7.38
C LEU A 263 14.26 5.11 -7.40
N GLY A 264 13.70 5.38 -6.24
CA GLY A 264 12.49 6.19 -6.08
C GLY A 264 12.80 7.57 -5.52
N GLY A 265 11.98 8.58 -5.85
CA GLY A 265 12.13 9.95 -5.37
C GLY A 265 11.48 10.97 -6.30
N GLY A 266 12.05 12.19 -6.36
CA GLY A 266 11.53 13.30 -7.16
C GLY A 266 10.09 13.67 -6.80
N SER A 267 9.72 13.36 -5.58
CA SER A 267 8.34 13.39 -5.07
C SER A 267 7.83 14.82 -4.90
N HIS A 268 6.53 15.02 -5.07
CA HIS A 268 5.88 16.30 -4.78
C HIS A 268 4.38 16.14 -4.56
N ARG A 269 3.76 17.09 -3.87
CA ARG A 269 2.31 17.17 -3.80
C ARG A 269 1.76 17.38 -5.22
N THR A 270 0.75 16.60 -5.62
CA THR A 270 0.12 16.73 -6.95
C THR A 270 -0.38 18.15 -7.18
N GLY A 271 -0.08 18.70 -8.35
CA GLY A 271 -0.35 20.11 -8.69
C GLY A 271 0.73 21.12 -8.24
N LYS A 272 1.79 20.65 -7.55
CA LYS A 272 2.99 21.45 -7.24
C LYS A 272 4.16 21.04 -8.14
N GLN A 273 5.19 21.88 -8.22
CA GLN A 273 6.43 21.52 -8.89
C GLN A 273 7.26 20.59 -8.02
N GLY A 274 8.04 19.70 -8.63
CA GLY A 274 8.97 18.78 -7.99
C GLY A 274 10.04 18.31 -8.95
N GLY A 275 11.03 17.56 -8.45
CA GLY A 275 12.19 17.10 -9.20
C GLY A 275 11.85 16.11 -10.33
N GLY A 276 10.88 15.24 -10.08
CA GLY A 276 10.43 14.25 -11.06
C GLY A 276 11.54 13.31 -11.51
N TRP A 277 11.43 12.83 -12.74
CA TRP A 277 12.48 11.96 -13.31
C TRP A 277 13.82 12.65 -13.49
N ARG A 278 13.85 13.96 -13.78
CA ARG A 278 15.12 14.69 -13.98
C ARG A 278 16.04 14.63 -12.76
N GLU A 279 15.48 14.73 -11.56
CA GLU A 279 16.23 14.60 -10.32
C GLU A 279 16.83 13.20 -10.20
N LEU A 280 16.02 12.16 -10.43
CA LEU A 280 16.46 10.77 -10.37
C LEU A 280 17.49 10.42 -11.44
N GLU A 281 17.33 10.93 -12.66
CA GLU A 281 18.28 10.76 -13.75
C GLU A 281 19.63 11.43 -13.45
N ALA A 282 19.61 12.65 -12.89
CA ALA A 282 20.81 13.34 -12.45
C ALA A 282 21.53 12.59 -11.33
N PHE A 283 20.77 12.09 -10.34
CA PHE A 283 21.31 11.26 -9.28
C PHE A 283 21.92 9.97 -9.82
N ALA A 284 21.21 9.24 -10.68
CA ALA A 284 21.67 8.00 -11.27
C ALA A 284 22.97 8.22 -12.09
N LYS A 285 23.02 9.26 -12.91
CA LYS A 285 24.23 9.61 -13.68
C LYS A 285 25.43 9.91 -12.79
N ARG A 286 25.21 10.57 -11.65
CA ARG A 286 26.29 10.93 -10.72
C ARG A 286 26.83 9.73 -9.94
N HIS A 287 25.95 8.87 -9.44
CA HIS A 287 26.30 7.83 -8.48
C HIS A 287 26.39 6.41 -9.08
N TYR A 288 25.73 6.20 -10.21
CA TYR A 288 25.71 4.92 -10.94
C TYR A 288 26.01 5.13 -12.44
N PRO A 289 27.21 5.67 -12.79
CA PRO A 289 27.51 6.10 -14.18
C PRO A 289 27.51 4.96 -15.21
N ARG A 290 27.57 3.69 -14.76
CA ARG A 290 27.49 2.52 -15.65
C ARG A 290 26.07 1.96 -15.75
N ALA A 291 25.12 2.49 -15.00
CA ALA A 291 23.75 2.02 -15.00
C ALA A 291 22.98 2.50 -16.23
N HIS A 292 22.05 1.68 -16.67
CA HIS A 292 21.13 2.01 -17.76
C HIS A 292 19.68 2.02 -17.22
N ILE A 293 18.91 3.03 -17.59
CA ILE A 293 17.49 3.12 -17.23
C ILE A 293 16.73 2.14 -18.11
N ARG A 294 16.23 1.05 -17.50
CA ARG A 294 15.41 0.05 -18.20
C ARG A 294 13.94 0.40 -18.18
N TYR A 295 13.44 0.86 -17.03
CA TYR A 295 12.05 1.25 -16.84
C TYR A 295 11.97 2.57 -16.06
N ARG A 296 10.88 3.30 -16.32
CA ARG A 296 10.49 4.45 -15.52
C ARG A 296 8.97 4.49 -15.38
N TRP A 297 8.51 4.83 -14.20
CA TRP A 297 7.09 5.02 -13.93
C TRP A 297 6.88 6.02 -12.81
N ALA A 298 5.62 6.43 -12.62
CA ALA A 298 5.21 7.27 -11.52
C ALA A 298 4.01 6.65 -10.83
N ALA A 299 3.92 6.87 -9.53
CA ALA A 299 2.76 6.53 -8.72
C ALA A 299 2.18 7.80 -8.11
N GLN A 300 0.89 7.75 -7.78
CA GLN A 300 0.22 8.83 -7.09
C GLN A 300 -0.48 8.25 -5.87
N ASP A 301 -0.06 8.70 -4.70
CA ASP A 301 -0.50 8.16 -3.42
C ASP A 301 -1.51 9.11 -2.75
N CYS A 302 -2.47 8.54 -2.02
CA CYS A 302 -3.38 9.27 -1.17
C CYS A 302 -2.79 9.42 0.21
N MET A 303 -2.48 10.65 0.58
CA MET A 303 -1.91 11.04 1.87
C MET A 303 -3.01 11.57 2.76
N THR A 304 -3.11 11.07 3.98
CA THR A 304 -4.03 11.59 5.00
C THR A 304 -3.40 12.75 5.77
N LEU A 305 -4.21 13.68 6.26
CA LEU A 305 -3.71 14.82 7.03
C LEU A 305 -3.24 14.42 8.44
N ASP A 306 -3.75 13.33 8.95
CA ASP A 306 -3.41 12.79 10.27
C ASP A 306 -2.32 11.70 10.24
N GLY A 307 -1.88 11.30 9.04
CA GLY A 307 -0.80 10.33 8.85
C GLY A 307 -1.19 8.87 9.04
N VAL A 308 -2.47 8.56 9.30
CA VAL A 308 -2.97 7.19 9.45
C VAL A 308 -3.98 6.83 8.36
N PRO A 309 -4.01 5.57 7.87
CA PRO A 309 -5.01 5.11 6.92
C PRO A 309 -6.44 5.20 7.46
N TYR A 310 -7.40 5.42 6.57
CA TYR A 310 -8.82 5.31 6.91
C TYR A 310 -9.34 3.94 6.49
N ILE A 311 -9.59 3.09 7.48
CA ILE A 311 -10.05 1.71 7.32
C ILE A 311 -11.21 1.50 8.29
N GLY A 312 -12.39 1.09 7.80
CA GLY A 312 -13.55 0.86 8.65
C GLY A 312 -14.85 1.39 8.05
N PRO A 313 -15.86 1.73 8.88
CA PRO A 313 -17.09 2.34 8.40
C PRO A 313 -16.83 3.62 7.61
N TYR A 314 -17.52 3.79 6.49
CA TYR A 314 -17.31 4.94 5.60
C TYR A 314 -17.57 6.29 6.29
N SER A 315 -18.58 6.31 7.13
CA SER A 315 -18.87 7.41 8.05
C SER A 315 -19.78 6.93 9.20
N ALA A 316 -19.88 7.68 10.26
CA ALA A 316 -20.81 7.40 11.37
C ALA A 316 -22.30 7.38 10.97
N ARG A 317 -22.64 7.85 9.77
CA ARG A 317 -24.02 7.93 9.25
C ARG A 317 -24.32 6.94 8.13
N THR A 318 -23.38 6.06 7.81
CA THR A 318 -23.54 5.05 6.74
C THR A 318 -23.49 3.67 7.33
N GLU A 319 -24.60 2.95 7.23
CA GLU A 319 -24.64 1.54 7.56
C GLU A 319 -24.17 0.69 6.37
N ASN A 320 -23.50 -0.42 6.65
CA ASN A 320 -23.08 -1.40 5.64
C ASN A 320 -22.19 -0.85 4.51
N LEU A 321 -21.60 0.33 4.71
CA LEU A 321 -20.65 0.94 3.80
C LEU A 321 -19.31 1.14 4.51
N TYR A 322 -18.26 0.59 3.93
CA TYR A 322 -16.90 0.57 4.46
C TYR A 322 -15.91 1.19 3.49
N VAL A 323 -14.74 1.56 3.99
CA VAL A 323 -13.68 2.18 3.19
C VAL A 323 -12.31 1.64 3.56
N ALA A 324 -11.42 1.59 2.57
CA ALA A 324 -9.99 1.38 2.71
C ALA A 324 -9.25 2.39 1.83
N THR A 325 -8.62 3.41 2.45
CA THR A 325 -7.96 4.51 1.72
C THR A 325 -6.88 5.21 2.55
N GLY A 326 -6.13 6.10 1.91
CA GLY A 326 -5.18 6.96 2.60
C GLY A 326 -3.94 6.22 3.10
N PHE A 327 -3.37 5.32 2.32
CA PHE A 327 -2.29 4.43 2.74
C PHE A 327 -0.90 5.10 2.81
N ASN A 328 -0.79 6.39 2.59
CA ASN A 328 0.40 7.20 2.86
C ASN A 328 1.71 6.62 2.26
N LYS A 329 1.67 6.11 1.02
CA LYS A 329 2.76 5.39 0.31
C LYS A 329 3.05 3.95 0.82
N TRP A 330 2.39 3.47 1.88
CA TRP A 330 2.62 2.16 2.49
C TRP A 330 1.51 1.17 2.18
N GLY A 331 1.11 1.16 0.90
CA GLY A 331 -0.07 0.46 0.42
C GLY A 331 -0.02 -1.07 0.52
N MET A 332 1.15 -1.71 0.64
CA MET A 332 1.21 -3.17 0.73
C MET A 332 0.68 -3.66 2.09
N THR A 333 1.35 -3.33 3.18
CA THR A 333 0.90 -3.76 4.52
C THR A 333 -0.45 -3.14 4.89
N SER A 334 -0.69 -1.86 4.56
CA SER A 334 -2.01 -1.23 4.82
C SER A 334 -3.15 -1.90 4.06
N ALA A 335 -2.93 -2.39 2.83
CA ALA A 335 -3.95 -3.14 2.08
C ALA A 335 -4.27 -4.48 2.72
N MET A 336 -3.26 -5.20 3.19
CA MET A 336 -3.44 -6.47 3.89
C MET A 336 -4.15 -6.27 5.23
N ALA A 337 -3.71 -5.30 6.05
CA ALA A 337 -4.36 -4.95 7.31
C ALA A 337 -5.82 -4.53 7.08
N ALA A 338 -6.08 -3.72 6.05
CA ALA A 338 -7.44 -3.32 5.68
C ALA A 338 -8.30 -4.54 5.31
N ALA A 339 -7.77 -5.46 4.52
CA ALA A 339 -8.52 -6.64 4.10
C ALA A 339 -8.86 -7.57 5.27
N MET A 340 -7.90 -7.76 6.19
CA MET A 340 -8.14 -8.54 7.42
C MET A 340 -9.24 -7.90 8.28
N LEU A 341 -9.08 -6.62 8.62
CA LEU A 341 -10.04 -5.88 9.46
C LEU A 341 -11.43 -5.80 8.82
N LEU A 342 -11.51 -5.43 7.54
CA LEU A 342 -12.80 -5.26 6.87
C LEU A 342 -13.54 -6.58 6.67
N THR A 343 -12.83 -7.68 6.46
CA THR A 343 -13.45 -9.01 6.39
C THR A 343 -14.12 -9.37 7.72
N GLU A 344 -13.45 -9.14 8.86
CA GLU A 344 -14.03 -9.39 10.18
C GLU A 344 -15.22 -8.47 10.48
N MET A 345 -15.10 -7.17 10.18
CA MET A 345 -16.20 -6.22 10.37
C MET A 345 -17.43 -6.57 9.52
N VAL A 346 -17.21 -6.99 8.28
CA VAL A 346 -18.28 -7.42 7.36
C VAL A 346 -18.97 -8.69 7.87
N GLN A 347 -18.25 -9.59 8.52
CA GLN A 347 -18.81 -10.78 9.18
C GLN A 347 -19.57 -10.46 10.47
N GLY A 348 -19.57 -9.21 10.92
CA GLY A 348 -20.23 -8.79 12.17
C GLY A 348 -19.41 -9.10 13.44
N LYS A 349 -18.13 -9.44 13.31
CA LYS A 349 -17.21 -9.53 14.44
C LYS A 349 -16.87 -8.11 14.91
N ARG A 350 -16.85 -7.89 16.23
CA ARG A 350 -16.40 -6.60 16.75
C ARG A 350 -14.89 -6.47 16.55
N ALA A 351 -14.42 -5.25 16.32
CA ALA A 351 -12.99 -4.97 16.22
C ALA A 351 -12.21 -5.38 17.49
N ASP A 352 -12.90 -5.43 18.64
CA ASP A 352 -12.34 -5.86 19.92
C ASP A 352 -12.15 -7.39 20.01
N ASP A 353 -12.78 -8.17 19.13
CA ASP A 353 -12.67 -9.63 19.07
C ASP A 353 -11.61 -10.08 18.03
N ALA A 354 -10.97 -9.14 17.34
CA ALA A 354 -9.95 -9.46 16.35
C ALA A 354 -8.69 -9.99 17.06
N PRO A 355 -8.13 -11.14 16.66
CA PRO A 355 -6.81 -11.52 17.13
C PRO A 355 -5.82 -10.49 16.57
N VAL A 356 -5.28 -9.70 17.48
CA VAL A 356 -4.25 -8.68 17.23
C VAL A 356 -2.96 -9.32 16.73
#